data_50d1ad3fe636aa052869135006c67317
#
_entry.id   50d1ad3fe636aa052869135006c67317
#
_cell.length_a   1.000
_cell.length_b   1.000
_cell.length_c   1.000
_cell.angle_alpha   90.00
_cell.angle_beta   90.00
_cell.angle_gamma   90.00
#
_symmetry.space_group_name_H-M   'P 1'
#
loop_
_entity.id
_entity.type
_entity.pdbx_description
1 polymer ?
#
loop_
_entity_poly.entity_id
_entity_poly.type
_entity_poly.pdbx_seq_one_letter_code
_entity_poly.pdbx_strand_id
1 'polypeptide(L)'
;YTLGSQLTAMAGLRVDHSSLYGTFYTPRFHLKYMPTDILTLRFSAGKGYRTVHALAENNYLLASGRELRIGNLGQEAAWNTGVSMAFNIPLGQETLKVNAEYYYTRFSNQAVIDYDSDHRLISIDNLQGRSYSHTFQVDASYVLFKSLTLTAAYRLNDVKTTYGGILCERPLTSKYKGLFTASYKTPDGRWQIDGTLQMNGGGRMPQPYQLADGTQSWNRRFKAYEQVSAQLTRWFKHWSVYVGGENLTGFTQHTTIYGADNPWGADFDPTLIWGPVHGRMFYAGVRVNI
;
A
#
# COMPACT_ATOMS: atom_id res chain seq x y z
N TYR A 1 -20.55 -5.36 24.09
CA TYR A 1 -20.84 -6.50 24.97
C TYR A 1 -19.59 -7.32 25.18
N THR A 2 -19.26 -7.64 26.42
CA THR A 2 -18.11 -8.48 26.76
C THR A 2 -18.62 -9.69 27.55
N LEU A 3 -18.29 -10.89 27.09
CA LEU A 3 -18.64 -12.14 27.74
C LEU A 3 -17.36 -12.78 28.34
N GLY A 4 -17.18 -12.68 29.63
CA GLY A 4 -15.94 -13.07 30.30
C GLY A 4 -14.74 -12.25 29.77
N SER A 5 -13.52 -12.78 29.95
CA SER A 5 -12.29 -12.18 29.45
C SER A 5 -12.01 -12.52 27.99
N GLN A 6 -12.73 -13.48 27.40
CA GLN A 6 -12.37 -14.10 26.14
C GLN A 6 -13.09 -13.52 24.93
N LEU A 7 -14.33 -13.08 25.06
CA LEU A 7 -15.16 -12.67 23.94
C LEU A 7 -15.63 -11.23 24.11
N THR A 8 -15.34 -10.39 23.12
CA THR A 8 -15.86 -9.02 23.05
C THR A 8 -16.52 -8.81 21.68
N ALA A 9 -17.77 -8.40 21.71
CA ALA A 9 -18.52 -8.02 20.51
C ALA A 9 -18.91 -6.54 20.58
N MET A 10 -18.74 -5.83 19.48
CA MET A 10 -19.12 -4.42 19.34
C MET A 10 -19.91 -4.25 18.05
N ALA A 11 -21.09 -3.69 18.15
CA ALA A 11 -21.87 -3.22 17.01
C ALA A 11 -22.06 -1.70 17.12
N GLY A 12 -21.98 -1.02 16.01
CA GLY A 12 -22.16 0.43 15.94
C GLY A 12 -22.88 0.83 14.68
N LEU A 13 -23.64 1.90 14.77
CA LEU A 13 -24.30 2.57 13.64
C LEU A 13 -24.03 4.06 13.76
N ARG A 14 -23.51 4.66 12.70
CA ARG A 14 -23.39 6.10 12.55
C ARG A 14 -24.30 6.55 11.43
N VAL A 15 -24.98 7.67 11.64
CA VAL A 15 -25.79 8.36 10.64
C VAL A 15 -25.11 9.68 10.34
N ASP A 16 -24.87 9.93 9.08
CA ASP A 16 -24.28 11.16 8.59
C ASP A 16 -25.23 11.82 7.58
N HIS A 17 -25.20 13.14 7.53
CA HIS A 17 -25.92 13.91 6.52
C HIS A 17 -24.95 14.84 5.78
N SER A 18 -25.02 14.80 4.47
CA SER A 18 -24.26 15.67 3.58
C SER A 18 -25.21 16.50 2.74
N SER A 19 -24.90 17.78 2.57
CA SER A 19 -25.69 18.66 1.66
C SER A 19 -25.62 18.19 0.20
N LEU A 20 -24.58 17.45 -0.19
CA LEU A 20 -24.40 16.95 -1.56
C LEU A 20 -24.98 15.54 -1.76
N TYR A 21 -24.88 14.66 -0.74
CA TYR A 21 -25.16 13.23 -0.90
C TYR A 21 -26.34 12.74 -0.06
N GLY A 22 -27.00 13.65 0.70
CA GLY A 22 -28.10 13.29 1.58
C GLY A 22 -27.66 12.51 2.83
N THR A 23 -28.56 11.71 3.37
CA THR A 23 -28.34 10.93 4.58
C THR A 23 -27.85 9.53 4.25
N PHE A 24 -26.84 9.08 4.96
CA PHE A 24 -26.26 7.74 4.80
C PHE A 24 -25.88 7.11 6.13
N TYR A 25 -25.76 5.78 6.13
CA TYR A 25 -25.61 4.96 7.32
C TYR A 25 -24.32 4.13 7.25
N THR A 26 -23.52 4.16 8.31
CA THR A 26 -22.27 3.41 8.43
C THR A 26 -22.34 2.36 9.54
N PRO A 27 -22.92 1.19 9.26
CA PRO A 27 -22.93 0.08 10.21
C PRO A 27 -21.53 -0.49 10.35
N ARG A 28 -21.18 -0.93 11.59
CA ARG A 28 -19.93 -1.59 11.94
C ARG A 28 -20.18 -2.73 12.87
N PHE A 29 -19.44 -3.81 12.69
CA PHE A 29 -19.42 -4.92 13.60
C PHE A 29 -17.97 -5.38 13.83
N HIS A 30 -17.61 -5.64 15.08
CA HIS A 30 -16.32 -6.18 15.45
C HIS A 30 -16.54 -7.29 16.48
N LEU A 31 -15.80 -8.39 16.30
CA LEU A 31 -15.74 -9.49 17.23
C LEU A 31 -14.27 -9.76 17.56
N LYS A 32 -13.94 -9.84 18.84
CA LYS A 32 -12.64 -10.28 19.32
C LYS A 32 -12.85 -11.52 20.17
N TYR A 33 -12.11 -12.58 19.88
CA TYR A 33 -12.13 -13.83 20.64
C TYR A 33 -10.71 -14.24 21.02
N MET A 34 -10.50 -14.47 22.31
CA MET A 34 -9.22 -14.88 22.89
C MET A 34 -9.41 -16.24 23.57
N PRO A 35 -9.35 -17.35 22.79
CA PRO A 35 -9.51 -18.69 23.37
C PRO A 35 -8.39 -19.04 24.34
N THR A 36 -7.21 -18.47 24.14
CA THR A 36 -6.03 -18.64 24.99
C THR A 36 -5.27 -17.32 25.08
N ASP A 37 -4.30 -17.21 25.98
CA ASP A 37 -3.41 -16.06 26.10
C ASP A 37 -2.46 -15.91 24.90
N ILE A 38 -2.28 -17.00 24.14
CA ILE A 38 -1.41 -17.05 22.96
C ILE A 38 -2.15 -16.57 21.71
N LEU A 39 -3.46 -16.84 21.59
CA LEU A 39 -4.22 -16.63 20.36
C LEU A 39 -5.29 -15.56 20.52
N THR A 40 -5.26 -14.58 19.68
CA THR A 40 -6.35 -13.60 19.49
C THR A 40 -6.90 -13.68 18.08
N LEU A 41 -8.20 -13.89 17.96
CA LEU A 41 -8.94 -13.86 16.71
C LEU A 41 -9.78 -12.58 16.65
N ARG A 42 -9.84 -11.94 15.51
CA ARG A 42 -10.72 -10.79 15.28
C ARG A 42 -11.46 -10.95 13.95
N PHE A 43 -12.72 -10.57 13.99
CA PHE A 43 -13.54 -10.39 12.82
C PHE A 43 -14.05 -8.96 12.78
N SER A 44 -14.11 -8.37 11.59
CA SER A 44 -14.69 -7.05 11.37
C SER A 44 -15.50 -7.01 10.08
N ALA A 45 -16.61 -6.29 10.12
CA ALA A 45 -17.40 -5.98 8.94
C ALA A 45 -17.97 -4.56 9.08
N GLY A 46 -17.97 -3.79 8.01
CA GLY A 46 -18.53 -2.43 8.04
C GLY A 46 -18.66 -1.81 6.68
N LYS A 47 -19.54 -0.81 6.61
CA LYS A 47 -19.72 0.03 5.43
C LYS A 47 -19.05 1.37 5.66
N GLY A 48 -18.35 1.87 4.66
CA GLY A 48 -17.71 3.17 4.68
C GLY A 48 -18.11 4.00 3.48
N TYR A 49 -18.06 5.32 3.66
CA TYR A 49 -18.28 6.31 2.62
C TYR A 49 -17.16 7.33 2.59
N ARG A 50 -16.85 7.86 1.40
CA ARG A 50 -15.84 8.88 1.20
C ARG A 50 -16.32 9.90 0.16
N THR A 51 -16.13 11.17 0.46
CA THR A 51 -16.26 12.25 -0.53
C THR A 51 -15.05 12.26 -1.43
N VAL A 52 -15.27 12.35 -2.73
CA VAL A 52 -14.20 12.38 -3.74
C VAL A 52 -13.79 13.83 -4.02
N HIS A 53 -12.48 14.07 -3.95
CA HIS A 53 -11.86 15.33 -4.35
C HIS A 53 -10.95 15.08 -5.56
N ALA A 54 -11.58 14.89 -6.73
CA ALA A 54 -10.92 14.33 -7.92
C ALA A 54 -9.60 15.02 -8.27
N LEU A 55 -9.56 16.36 -8.36
CA LEU A 55 -8.33 17.09 -8.68
C LEU A 55 -7.33 17.12 -7.52
N ALA A 56 -7.80 17.32 -6.28
CA ALA A 56 -6.90 17.38 -5.13
C ALA A 56 -6.18 16.06 -4.89
N GLU A 57 -6.87 14.94 -5.15
CA GLU A 57 -6.31 13.59 -4.99
C GLU A 57 -5.45 13.15 -6.18
N ASN A 58 -5.67 13.73 -7.35
CA ASN A 58 -5.08 13.27 -8.62
C ASN A 58 -4.51 14.41 -9.47
N ASN A 59 -3.99 15.47 -8.84
CA ASN A 59 -3.42 16.63 -9.53
C ASN A 59 -2.23 16.29 -10.43
N TYR A 60 -1.52 15.19 -10.14
CA TYR A 60 -0.42 14.69 -10.97
C TYR A 60 -0.87 14.33 -12.39
N LEU A 61 -2.16 14.01 -12.61
CA LEU A 61 -2.69 13.69 -13.93
C LEU A 61 -2.67 14.90 -14.88
N LEU A 62 -2.65 16.13 -14.35
CA LEU A 62 -2.53 17.35 -15.14
C LEU A 62 -1.18 17.49 -15.83
N ALA A 63 -0.18 16.73 -15.43
CA ALA A 63 1.13 16.74 -16.06
C ALA A 63 1.21 15.86 -17.33
N SER A 64 0.21 15.01 -17.58
CA SER A 64 0.12 14.21 -18.81
C SER A 64 -0.29 15.06 -20.00
N GLY A 65 0.19 14.74 -21.19
CA GLY A 65 -0.27 15.30 -22.46
C GLY A 65 -1.68 14.85 -22.88
N ARG A 66 -2.28 13.91 -22.14
CA ARG A 66 -3.64 13.43 -22.38
C ARG A 66 -4.67 14.43 -21.88
N GLU A 67 -5.83 14.44 -22.51
CA GLU A 67 -6.99 15.16 -21.99
C GLU A 67 -7.43 14.54 -20.65
N LEU A 68 -7.75 15.37 -19.65
CA LEU A 68 -8.34 14.92 -18.40
C LEU A 68 -9.83 15.29 -18.36
N ARG A 69 -10.69 14.26 -18.28
CA ARG A 69 -12.14 14.43 -18.13
C ARG A 69 -12.59 13.95 -16.75
N ILE A 70 -13.30 14.79 -16.04
CA ILE A 70 -13.90 14.45 -14.74
C ILE A 70 -15.41 14.47 -14.89
N GLY A 71 -16.04 13.33 -14.65
CA GLY A 71 -17.49 13.19 -14.67
C GLY A 71 -18.18 13.73 -13.41
N ASN A 72 -19.48 13.59 -13.35
CA ASN A 72 -20.23 13.93 -12.15
C ASN A 72 -20.08 12.83 -11.10
N LEU A 73 -19.16 13.00 -10.16
CA LEU A 73 -18.77 11.98 -9.19
C LEU A 73 -19.73 11.93 -8.01
N GLY A 74 -20.24 10.73 -7.76
CA GLY A 74 -20.97 10.39 -6.54
C GLY A 74 -20.04 10.11 -5.36
N GLN A 75 -20.64 9.97 -4.19
CA GLN A 75 -19.92 9.55 -2.99
C GLN A 75 -19.41 8.10 -3.16
N GLU A 76 -18.16 7.84 -2.85
CA GLU A 76 -17.67 6.46 -2.77
C GLU A 76 -18.30 5.73 -1.60
N ALA A 77 -18.59 4.46 -1.83
CA ALA A 77 -19.16 3.57 -0.82
C ALA A 77 -18.60 2.16 -0.96
N ALA A 78 -18.18 1.58 0.15
CA ALA A 78 -17.63 0.23 0.16
C ALA A 78 -18.03 -0.55 1.41
N TRP A 79 -18.19 -1.86 1.26
CA TRP A 79 -18.19 -2.83 2.33
C TRP A 79 -16.79 -3.40 2.50
N ASN A 80 -16.31 -3.41 3.74
CA ASN A 80 -15.09 -4.09 4.12
C ASN A 80 -15.40 -5.18 5.13
N THR A 81 -14.86 -6.38 4.91
CA THR A 81 -14.98 -7.52 5.83
C THR A 81 -13.61 -8.14 5.98
N GLY A 82 -13.22 -8.46 7.21
CA GLY A 82 -11.90 -9.00 7.46
C GLY A 82 -11.84 -9.90 8.68
N VAL A 83 -10.84 -10.76 8.65
CA VAL A 83 -10.42 -11.60 9.77
C VAL A 83 -8.95 -11.38 10.04
N SER A 84 -8.57 -11.39 11.32
CA SER A 84 -7.16 -11.38 11.72
C SER A 84 -6.91 -12.34 12.86
N MET A 85 -5.71 -12.90 12.86
CA MET A 85 -5.19 -13.79 13.89
C MET A 85 -3.87 -13.24 14.40
N ALA A 86 -3.71 -13.17 15.70
CA ALA A 86 -2.46 -12.81 16.35
C ALA A 86 -2.04 -13.91 17.30
N PHE A 87 -0.82 -14.40 17.11
CA PHE A 87 -0.18 -15.40 17.97
C PHE A 87 0.98 -14.76 18.72
N ASN A 88 0.99 -14.92 20.06
CA ASN A 88 2.10 -14.56 20.93
C ASN A 88 2.67 -15.87 21.54
N ILE A 89 3.59 -16.48 20.83
CA ILE A 89 4.13 -17.80 21.15
C ILE A 89 5.37 -17.62 22.02
N PRO A 90 5.33 -18.01 23.30
CA PRO A 90 6.54 -18.03 24.13
C PRO A 90 7.57 -18.98 23.52
N LEU A 91 8.76 -18.48 23.22
CA LEU A 91 9.84 -19.25 22.63
C LEU A 91 11.15 -18.92 23.35
N GLY A 92 11.52 -19.78 24.29
CA GLY A 92 12.64 -19.53 25.20
C GLY A 92 12.35 -18.39 26.18
N GLN A 93 13.18 -17.35 26.17
CA GLN A 93 13.00 -16.16 27.02
C GLN A 93 12.23 -15.03 26.33
N GLU A 94 11.97 -15.18 25.04
CA GLU A 94 11.35 -14.17 24.20
C GLU A 94 10.03 -14.68 23.63
N THR A 95 9.26 -13.80 23.03
CA THR A 95 7.98 -14.13 22.40
C THR A 95 8.07 -13.98 20.89
N LEU A 96 7.80 -15.05 20.15
CA LEU A 96 7.55 -14.98 18.73
C LEU A 96 6.14 -14.41 18.53
N LYS A 97 6.07 -13.25 17.87
CA LYS A 97 4.80 -12.63 17.47
C LYS A 97 4.53 -12.94 16.01
N VAL A 98 3.37 -13.52 15.72
CA VAL A 98 2.92 -13.79 14.35
C VAL A 98 1.54 -13.22 14.18
N ASN A 99 1.34 -12.40 13.15
CA ASN A 99 0.04 -11.89 12.77
C ASN A 99 -0.29 -12.36 11.36
N ALA A 100 -1.55 -12.73 11.13
CA ALA A 100 -2.08 -13.01 9.80
C ALA A 100 -3.44 -12.32 9.67
N GLU A 101 -3.66 -11.67 8.55
CA GLU A 101 -4.90 -10.95 8.28
C GLU A 101 -5.35 -11.11 6.84
N TYR A 102 -6.64 -11.13 6.66
CA TYR A 102 -7.27 -11.14 5.36
C TYR A 102 -8.43 -10.16 5.34
N TYR A 103 -8.46 -9.29 4.34
CA TYR A 103 -9.52 -8.33 4.10
C TYR A 103 -10.09 -8.45 2.69
N TYR A 104 -11.40 -8.41 2.62
CA TYR A 104 -12.15 -8.25 1.37
C TYR A 104 -12.88 -6.91 1.39
N THR A 105 -12.65 -6.10 0.38
CA THR A 105 -13.37 -4.84 0.16
C THR A 105 -14.12 -4.90 -1.14
N ARG A 106 -15.40 -4.60 -1.13
CA ARG A 106 -16.25 -4.47 -2.31
C ARG A 106 -16.82 -3.07 -2.39
N PHE A 107 -16.55 -2.40 -3.49
CA PHE A 107 -17.09 -1.08 -3.75
C PHE A 107 -18.51 -1.16 -4.33
N SER A 108 -19.42 -0.39 -3.76
CA SER A 108 -20.76 -0.13 -4.34
C SER A 108 -20.70 1.04 -5.31
N ASN A 109 -19.85 2.04 -5.02
CA ASN A 109 -19.44 3.11 -5.91
C ASN A 109 -17.99 3.49 -5.61
N GLN A 110 -17.26 3.89 -6.64
CA GLN A 110 -15.86 4.33 -6.57
C GLN A 110 -15.58 5.30 -7.70
N ALA A 111 -14.78 6.34 -7.44
CA ALA A 111 -14.19 7.13 -8.51
C ALA A 111 -13.09 6.29 -9.19
N VAL A 112 -13.31 5.95 -10.44
CA VAL A 112 -12.40 5.11 -11.23
C VAL A 112 -11.63 6.00 -12.18
N ILE A 113 -10.29 5.95 -12.09
CA ILE A 113 -9.40 6.60 -13.06
C ILE A 113 -9.17 5.60 -14.19
N ASP A 114 -9.73 5.88 -15.33
CA ASP A 114 -9.60 5.03 -16.52
C ASP A 114 -8.47 5.56 -17.43
N TYR A 115 -7.44 4.75 -17.55
CA TYR A 115 -6.29 4.95 -18.45
C TYR A 115 -6.38 4.07 -19.69
N ASP A 116 -7.36 3.16 -19.74
CA ASP A 116 -7.37 2.02 -20.65
C ASP A 116 -8.30 2.21 -21.85
N SER A 117 -9.44 2.89 -21.64
CA SER A 117 -10.49 2.99 -22.65
C SER A 117 -10.10 3.88 -23.84
N ASP A 118 -9.29 4.91 -23.62
CA ASP A 118 -8.78 5.79 -24.66
C ASP A 118 -7.34 6.23 -24.34
N HIS A 119 -6.42 6.07 -25.28
CA HIS A 119 -5.02 6.43 -25.12
C HIS A 119 -4.76 7.94 -25.06
N ARG A 120 -5.69 8.78 -25.52
CA ARG A 120 -5.62 10.25 -25.48
C ARG A 120 -6.39 10.89 -24.35
N LEU A 121 -7.15 10.08 -23.59
CA LEU A 121 -8.03 10.57 -22.55
C LEU A 121 -7.76 9.81 -21.24
N ILE A 122 -7.65 10.54 -20.16
CA ILE A 122 -7.77 9.99 -18.80
C ILE A 122 -9.13 10.42 -18.26
N SER A 123 -10.00 9.50 -17.94
CA SER A 123 -11.28 9.84 -17.33
C SER A 123 -11.34 9.46 -15.86
N ILE A 124 -12.04 10.28 -15.08
CA ILE A 124 -12.39 9.97 -13.69
C ILE A 124 -13.92 9.94 -13.62
N ASP A 125 -14.49 8.75 -13.57
CA ASP A 125 -15.92 8.53 -13.58
C ASP A 125 -16.35 7.60 -12.43
N ASN A 126 -17.66 7.56 -12.12
CA ASN A 126 -18.20 6.60 -11.19
C ASN A 126 -18.02 5.16 -11.71
N LEU A 127 -17.85 4.24 -10.80
CA LEU A 127 -17.71 2.82 -11.11
C LEU A 127 -18.89 2.30 -11.96
N GLN A 128 -18.56 1.77 -13.14
CA GLN A 128 -19.51 1.08 -14.03
C GLN A 128 -19.17 -0.40 -14.03
N GLY A 129 -19.76 -1.17 -13.12
CA GLY A 129 -19.52 -2.61 -12.99
C GLY A 129 -19.04 -3.01 -11.60
N ARG A 130 -17.94 -3.74 -11.51
CA ARG A 130 -17.43 -4.28 -10.24
C ARG A 130 -16.07 -3.67 -9.91
N SER A 131 -15.87 -3.42 -8.61
CA SER A 131 -14.57 -3.12 -8.05
C SER A 131 -14.43 -3.81 -6.70
N TYR A 132 -13.31 -4.49 -6.48
CA TYR A 132 -13.02 -5.16 -5.23
C TYR A 132 -11.52 -5.33 -5.00
N SER A 133 -11.17 -5.56 -3.75
CA SER A 133 -9.83 -5.98 -3.37
C SER A 133 -9.85 -7.13 -2.38
N HIS A 134 -8.93 -8.07 -2.57
CA HIS A 134 -8.53 -9.06 -1.59
C HIS A 134 -7.12 -8.72 -1.13
N THR A 135 -6.94 -8.58 0.17
CA THR A 135 -5.63 -8.34 0.77
C THR A 135 -5.38 -9.41 1.81
N PHE A 136 -4.32 -10.18 1.64
CA PHE A 136 -3.79 -11.10 2.64
C PHE A 136 -2.43 -10.59 3.10
N GLN A 137 -2.20 -10.55 4.41
CA GLN A 137 -0.90 -10.21 4.99
C GLN A 137 -0.56 -11.18 6.10
N VAL A 138 0.71 -11.53 6.17
CA VAL A 138 1.30 -12.22 7.31
C VAL A 138 2.58 -11.50 7.70
N ASP A 139 2.79 -11.34 9.00
CA ASP A 139 4.05 -10.84 9.54
C ASP A 139 4.46 -11.65 10.77
N ALA A 140 5.76 -11.73 10.96
CA ALA A 140 6.37 -12.37 12.12
C ALA A 140 7.52 -11.52 12.65
N SER A 141 7.64 -11.42 13.98
CA SER A 141 8.73 -10.72 14.65
C SER A 141 9.24 -11.53 15.84
N TYR A 142 10.56 -11.63 15.93
CA TYR A 142 11.23 -12.35 16.99
C TYR A 142 12.54 -11.68 17.41
N VAL A 143 12.85 -11.72 18.69
CA VAL A 143 14.12 -11.24 19.23
C VAL A 143 15.05 -12.40 19.48
N LEU A 144 16.16 -12.45 18.74
CA LEU A 144 17.20 -13.45 18.89
C LEU A 144 18.33 -12.90 19.80
N PHE A 145 18.81 -13.72 20.71
CA PHE A 145 19.97 -13.41 21.56
C PHE A 145 19.85 -12.07 22.31
N LYS A 146 18.61 -11.58 22.60
CA LYS A 146 18.34 -10.29 23.25
C LYS A 146 18.87 -9.05 22.50
N SER A 147 19.54 -9.24 21.39
CA SER A 147 20.28 -8.20 20.67
C SER A 147 19.84 -8.02 19.23
N LEU A 148 19.28 -9.07 18.61
CA LEU A 148 18.90 -9.09 17.21
C LEU A 148 17.39 -9.25 17.09
N THR A 149 16.73 -8.21 16.61
CA THR A 149 15.30 -8.27 16.26
C THR A 149 15.16 -8.55 14.76
N LEU A 150 14.45 -9.62 14.43
CA LEU A 150 14.08 -9.97 13.07
C LEU A 150 12.59 -9.74 12.86
N THR A 151 12.23 -9.12 11.76
CA THR A 151 10.84 -8.99 11.34
C THR A 151 10.72 -9.35 9.87
N ALA A 152 9.77 -10.19 9.53
CA ALA A 152 9.42 -10.52 8.16
C ALA A 152 7.93 -10.25 7.95
N ALA A 153 7.57 -9.64 6.83
CA ALA A 153 6.19 -9.44 6.44
C ALA A 153 6.00 -9.71 4.95
N TYR A 154 4.85 -10.28 4.61
CA TYR A 154 4.46 -10.53 3.23
C TYR A 154 3.00 -10.19 3.02
N ARG A 155 2.70 -9.43 1.96
CA ARG A 155 1.35 -9.03 1.58
C ARG A 155 1.07 -9.42 0.15
N LEU A 156 -0.10 -10.02 -0.07
CA LEU A 156 -0.70 -10.26 -1.38
C LEU A 156 -1.87 -9.32 -1.60
N ASN A 157 -1.99 -8.76 -2.80
CA ASN A 157 -3.08 -7.91 -3.21
C ASN A 157 -3.67 -8.43 -4.54
N ASP A 158 -4.97 -8.72 -4.55
CA ASP A 158 -5.75 -8.89 -5.79
C ASP A 158 -6.77 -7.75 -5.85
N VAL A 159 -6.46 -6.73 -6.63
CA VAL A 159 -7.31 -5.53 -6.80
C VAL A 159 -7.78 -5.49 -8.23
N LYS A 160 -9.10 -5.57 -8.42
CA LYS A 160 -9.74 -5.52 -9.73
C LYS A 160 -10.81 -4.47 -9.78
N THR A 161 -10.87 -3.79 -10.93
CA THR A 161 -11.86 -2.76 -11.22
C THR A 161 -12.30 -2.92 -12.68
N THR A 162 -13.54 -2.58 -12.97
CA THR A 162 -14.07 -2.56 -14.34
C THR A 162 -13.64 -1.27 -15.04
N TYR A 163 -12.97 -1.41 -16.18
CA TYR A 163 -12.59 -0.34 -17.10
C TYR A 163 -13.19 -0.66 -18.47
N GLY A 164 -13.93 0.27 -19.08
CA GLY A 164 -14.56 0.05 -20.38
C GLY A 164 -15.42 -1.22 -20.45
N GLY A 165 -16.08 -1.62 -19.37
CA GLY A 165 -16.88 -2.86 -19.28
C GLY A 165 -16.07 -4.13 -18.97
N ILE A 166 -14.73 -4.06 -18.90
CA ILE A 166 -13.85 -5.23 -18.68
C ILE A 166 -13.33 -5.21 -17.25
N LEU A 167 -13.58 -6.26 -16.47
CA LEU A 167 -13.02 -6.43 -15.13
C LEU A 167 -11.57 -6.90 -15.23
N CYS A 168 -10.64 -6.06 -14.82
CA CYS A 168 -9.20 -6.38 -14.86
C CYS A 168 -8.43 -5.84 -13.64
N GLU A 169 -7.17 -6.24 -13.51
CA GLU A 169 -6.28 -5.78 -12.44
C GLU A 169 -6.14 -4.25 -12.50
N ARG A 170 -6.18 -3.60 -11.34
CA ARG A 170 -5.92 -2.16 -11.23
C ARG A 170 -4.50 -1.85 -11.72
N PRO A 171 -4.32 -0.90 -12.65
CA PRO A 171 -2.99 -0.55 -13.15
C PRO A 171 -2.10 0.04 -12.03
N LEU A 172 -0.79 -0.02 -12.23
CA LEU A 172 0.25 0.51 -11.35
C LEU A 172 0.19 -0.02 -9.90
N THR A 173 -0.43 -1.20 -9.72
CA THR A 173 -0.59 -1.83 -8.41
C THR A 173 0.24 -3.12 -8.35
N SER A 174 1.18 -3.20 -7.40
CA SER A 174 1.97 -4.40 -7.16
C SER A 174 1.12 -5.53 -6.60
N LYS A 175 1.28 -6.74 -7.14
CA LYS A 175 0.54 -7.94 -6.69
C LYS A 175 0.95 -8.41 -5.30
N TYR A 176 2.21 -8.20 -4.93
CA TYR A 176 2.70 -8.53 -3.60
C TYR A 176 3.74 -7.51 -3.13
N LYS A 177 3.92 -7.47 -1.82
CA LYS A 177 5.02 -6.76 -1.16
C LYS A 177 5.61 -7.65 -0.08
N GLY A 178 6.92 -7.69 0.00
CA GLY A 178 7.67 -8.35 1.05
C GLY A 178 8.54 -7.35 1.80
N LEU A 179 8.71 -7.57 3.08
CA LEU A 179 9.59 -6.80 3.95
C LEU A 179 10.36 -7.78 4.83
N PHE A 180 11.66 -7.60 4.90
CA PHE A 180 12.50 -8.25 5.89
C PHE A 180 13.37 -7.20 6.56
N THR A 181 13.35 -7.12 7.89
CA THR A 181 14.21 -6.23 8.66
C THR A 181 15.01 -7.01 9.67
N ALA A 182 16.27 -6.62 9.83
CA ALA A 182 17.15 -7.11 10.89
C ALA A 182 17.73 -5.89 11.60
N SER A 183 17.51 -5.80 12.92
CA SER A 183 18.04 -4.75 13.77
C SER A 183 18.88 -5.39 14.87
N TYR A 184 20.18 -5.18 14.81
CA TYR A 184 21.11 -5.66 15.82
C TYR A 184 21.64 -4.51 16.65
N LYS A 185 21.44 -4.61 17.97
CA LYS A 185 22.01 -3.67 18.95
C LYS A 185 23.01 -4.42 19.82
N THR A 186 24.24 -3.89 19.91
CA THR A 186 25.28 -4.50 20.72
C THR A 186 24.85 -4.58 22.20
N PRO A 187 25.33 -5.61 22.96
CA PRO A 187 24.94 -5.78 24.37
C PRO A 187 25.29 -4.57 25.26
N ASP A 188 26.32 -3.82 24.91
CA ASP A 188 26.70 -2.57 25.58
C ASP A 188 25.82 -1.37 25.18
N GLY A 189 24.87 -1.58 24.26
CA GLY A 189 23.91 -0.58 23.79
C GLY A 189 24.51 0.54 22.93
N ARG A 190 25.80 0.46 22.59
CA ARG A 190 26.53 1.56 21.95
C ARG A 190 26.40 1.58 20.43
N TRP A 191 26.25 0.45 19.79
CA TRP A 191 26.13 0.34 18.34
C TRP A 191 24.81 -0.31 17.95
N GLN A 192 24.23 0.18 16.88
CA GLN A 192 23.06 -0.45 16.27
C GLN A 192 23.27 -0.51 14.77
N ILE A 193 22.96 -1.67 14.18
CA ILE A 193 22.99 -1.93 12.75
C ILE A 193 21.58 -2.34 12.34
N ASP A 194 21.02 -1.62 11.41
CA ASP A 194 19.69 -1.89 10.87
C ASP A 194 19.84 -2.21 9.38
N GLY A 195 19.18 -3.27 8.95
CA GLY A 195 19.08 -3.67 7.56
C GLY A 195 17.63 -3.92 7.16
N THR A 196 17.24 -3.48 5.98
CA THR A 196 15.89 -3.67 5.44
C THR A 196 15.98 -4.12 3.99
N LEU A 197 15.30 -5.23 3.68
CA LEU A 197 15.02 -5.68 2.33
C LEU A 197 13.53 -5.47 2.05
N GLN A 198 13.22 -4.73 0.99
CA GLN A 198 11.86 -4.57 0.47
C GLN A 198 11.76 -5.25 -0.89
N MET A 199 10.76 -6.12 -1.04
CA MET A 199 10.42 -6.77 -2.30
C MET A 199 9.09 -6.20 -2.81
N ASN A 200 9.06 -5.74 -4.04
CA ASN A 200 7.88 -5.22 -4.69
C ASN A 200 7.55 -6.06 -5.91
N GLY A 201 6.38 -6.67 -5.92
CA GLY A 201 5.90 -7.50 -7.03
C GLY A 201 5.60 -6.68 -8.25
N GLY A 202 5.68 -7.32 -9.40
CA GLY A 202 5.20 -6.74 -10.65
C GLY A 202 3.69 -6.53 -10.65
N GLY A 203 3.21 -5.74 -11.62
CA GLY A 203 1.80 -5.45 -11.79
C GLY A 203 1.45 -5.11 -13.23
N ARG A 204 0.20 -4.74 -13.44
CA ARG A 204 -0.31 -4.31 -14.74
C ARG A 204 0.02 -2.84 -15.00
N MET A 205 0.47 -2.53 -16.20
CA MET A 205 0.48 -1.17 -16.74
C MET A 205 -0.89 -0.84 -17.35
N PRO A 206 -1.24 0.44 -17.57
CA PRO A 206 -2.34 0.79 -18.45
C PRO A 206 -2.24 0.09 -19.80
N GLN A 207 -3.37 -0.04 -20.53
CA GLN A 207 -3.38 -0.66 -21.85
C GLN A 207 -2.41 0.07 -22.79
N PRO A 208 -1.37 -0.61 -23.33
CA PRO A 208 -0.48 0.02 -24.29
C PRO A 208 -1.18 0.24 -25.62
N TYR A 209 -0.77 1.28 -26.31
CA TYR A 209 -1.22 1.63 -27.66
C TYR A 209 -0.02 1.68 -28.64
N GLN A 210 -0.32 1.74 -29.92
CA GLN A 210 0.69 1.79 -30.96
C GLN A 210 1.07 3.26 -31.25
N LEU A 211 2.37 3.53 -31.20
CA LEU A 211 2.93 4.83 -31.56
C LEU A 211 2.98 4.99 -33.09
N ALA A 212 3.23 6.20 -33.56
CA ALA A 212 3.29 6.53 -34.99
C ALA A 212 4.37 5.74 -35.78
N ASP A 213 5.44 5.33 -35.09
CA ASP A 213 6.52 4.52 -35.64
C ASP A 213 6.21 3.00 -35.64
N GLY A 214 5.02 2.60 -35.22
CA GLY A 214 4.58 1.20 -35.13
C GLY A 214 5.03 0.45 -33.87
N THR A 215 5.79 1.07 -32.99
CA THR A 215 6.20 0.48 -31.71
C THR A 215 5.09 0.60 -30.65
N GLN A 216 5.17 -0.21 -29.57
CA GLN A 216 4.26 -0.07 -28.45
C GLN A 216 4.75 1.01 -27.48
N SER A 217 3.82 1.81 -26.94
CA SER A 217 4.09 2.88 -25.98
C SER A 217 4.81 2.39 -24.73
N TRP A 218 4.41 1.22 -24.21
CA TRP A 218 5.03 0.56 -23.04
C TRP A 218 4.68 -0.93 -22.96
N ASN A 219 5.33 -1.64 -22.05
CA ASN A 219 5.02 -3.04 -21.78
C ASN A 219 3.70 -3.17 -21.01
N ARG A 220 2.94 -4.24 -21.25
CA ARG A 220 1.68 -4.53 -20.53
C ARG A 220 1.85 -4.70 -19.02
N ARG A 221 3.05 -5.03 -18.57
CA ARG A 221 3.35 -5.30 -17.17
C ARG A 221 4.70 -4.70 -16.79
N PHE A 222 4.78 -4.14 -15.59
CA PHE A 222 6.05 -3.82 -14.96
C PHE A 222 6.58 -5.02 -14.15
N LYS A 223 7.89 -5.08 -14.01
CA LYS A 223 8.59 -6.18 -13.34
C LYS A 223 8.65 -5.97 -11.83
N ALA A 224 8.83 -7.08 -11.09
CA ALA A 224 9.19 -7.04 -9.70
C ALA A 224 10.59 -6.41 -9.51
N TYR A 225 10.80 -5.78 -8.35
CA TYR A 225 12.09 -5.21 -7.97
C TYR A 225 12.30 -5.28 -6.46
N GLU A 226 13.55 -5.12 -6.07
CA GLU A 226 13.99 -5.18 -4.68
C GLU A 226 14.77 -3.91 -4.32
N GLN A 227 14.62 -3.46 -3.08
CA GLN A 227 15.38 -2.36 -2.50
C GLN A 227 15.98 -2.81 -1.18
N VAL A 228 17.25 -2.49 -0.99
CA VAL A 228 17.96 -2.69 0.26
C VAL A 228 18.29 -1.35 0.86
N SER A 229 18.08 -1.23 2.17
CA SER A 229 18.49 -0.07 2.96
C SER A 229 19.26 -0.54 4.19
N ALA A 230 20.25 0.23 4.61
CA ALA A 230 21.03 -0.08 5.81
C ALA A 230 21.40 1.19 6.56
N GLN A 231 21.48 1.08 7.88
CA GLN A 231 21.90 2.17 8.75
C GLN A 231 22.82 1.65 9.85
N LEU A 232 23.87 2.41 10.16
CA LEU A 232 24.73 2.24 11.33
C LEU A 232 24.52 3.42 12.27
N THR A 233 24.24 3.14 13.53
CA THR A 233 24.04 4.16 14.57
C THR A 233 25.03 3.94 15.70
N ARG A 234 25.69 5.01 16.14
CA ARG A 234 26.49 5.05 17.36
C ARG A 234 25.75 5.86 18.41
N TRP A 235 25.46 5.22 19.54
CA TRP A 235 24.79 5.81 20.69
C TRP A 235 25.79 6.33 21.72
N PHE A 236 25.53 7.50 22.24
CA PHE A 236 26.22 8.14 23.38
C PHE A 236 25.17 8.46 24.46
N LYS A 237 25.59 8.96 25.59
CA LYS A 237 24.72 9.19 26.76
C LYS A 237 23.52 10.10 26.44
N HIS A 238 23.74 11.20 25.72
CA HIS A 238 22.72 12.21 25.42
C HIS A 238 22.54 12.48 23.92
N TRP A 239 23.22 11.75 23.05
CA TRP A 239 23.16 11.96 21.62
C TRP A 239 23.53 10.70 20.86
N SER A 240 23.23 10.66 19.60
CA SER A 240 23.66 9.60 18.70
C SER A 240 24.02 10.18 17.34
N VAL A 241 24.92 9.51 16.64
CA VAL A 241 25.21 9.75 15.23
C VAL A 241 24.80 8.55 14.43
N TYR A 242 24.33 8.78 13.22
CA TYR A 242 23.99 7.71 12.31
C TYR A 242 24.41 8.05 10.89
N VAL A 243 24.71 6.99 10.13
CA VAL A 243 24.95 7.03 8.70
C VAL A 243 24.17 5.87 8.07
N GLY A 244 23.56 6.13 6.92
CA GLY A 244 22.79 5.12 6.26
C GLY A 244 22.67 5.34 4.76
N GLY A 245 22.07 4.37 4.10
CA GLY A 245 21.77 4.46 2.69
C GLY A 245 20.45 3.75 2.37
N GLU A 246 19.73 4.32 1.45
CA GLU A 246 18.47 3.81 0.91
C GLU A 246 18.66 3.41 -0.55
N ASN A 247 17.86 2.43 -0.97
CA ASN A 247 17.93 1.89 -2.32
C ASN A 247 19.37 1.49 -2.72
N LEU A 248 20.08 0.78 -1.84
CA LEU A 248 21.47 0.36 -2.07
C LEU A 248 21.61 -0.59 -3.27
N THR A 249 20.54 -1.27 -3.67
CA THR A 249 20.48 -2.02 -4.94
C THR A 249 20.61 -1.10 -6.14
N GLY A 250 20.29 0.18 -6.00
CA GLY A 250 20.33 1.17 -7.07
C GLY A 250 19.26 0.95 -8.14
N PHE A 251 18.18 0.23 -7.82
CA PHE A 251 17.11 0.01 -8.76
C PHE A 251 16.36 1.31 -9.04
N THR A 252 16.10 1.60 -10.31
CA THR A 252 15.21 2.67 -10.76
C THR A 252 14.29 2.15 -11.86
N GLN A 253 13.13 2.75 -11.96
CA GLN A 253 12.24 2.56 -13.10
C GLN A 253 12.94 3.08 -14.36
N HIS A 254 13.07 2.24 -15.39
CA HIS A 254 13.82 2.60 -16.61
C HIS A 254 13.23 3.80 -17.34
N THR A 255 11.92 3.81 -17.53
CA THR A 255 11.21 4.91 -18.19
C THR A 255 10.28 5.56 -17.19
N THR A 256 10.62 6.75 -16.75
CA THR A 256 9.83 7.56 -15.80
C THR A 256 8.92 8.55 -16.52
N ILE A 257 9.31 8.98 -17.72
CA ILE A 257 8.55 9.90 -18.57
C ILE A 257 8.46 9.27 -19.96
N TYR A 258 7.27 8.99 -20.41
CA TYR A 258 7.00 8.55 -21.77
C TYR A 258 6.85 9.78 -22.69
N GLY A 259 7.27 9.67 -23.95
CA GLY A 259 7.24 10.80 -24.88
C GLY A 259 8.11 12.01 -24.48
N ALA A 260 9.19 11.78 -23.74
CA ALA A 260 10.06 12.85 -23.21
C ALA A 260 10.75 13.69 -24.29
N ASP A 261 10.88 13.18 -25.50
CA ASP A 261 11.40 13.86 -26.68
C ASP A 261 10.47 14.95 -27.21
N ASN A 262 9.18 14.88 -26.90
CA ASN A 262 8.19 15.90 -27.23
C ASN A 262 7.29 16.23 -26.02
N PRO A 263 7.74 17.10 -25.08
CA PRO A 263 7.00 17.41 -23.87
C PRO A 263 5.64 18.08 -24.09
N TRP A 264 5.39 18.61 -25.27
CA TRP A 264 4.11 19.23 -25.66
C TRP A 264 3.23 18.31 -26.50
N GLY A 265 3.70 17.08 -26.75
CA GLY A 265 2.97 16.08 -27.52
C GLY A 265 1.92 15.35 -26.68
N ALA A 266 0.93 14.78 -27.38
CA ALA A 266 -0.14 13.99 -26.75
C ALA A 266 0.37 12.68 -26.10
N ASP A 267 1.55 12.21 -26.49
CA ASP A 267 2.18 11.01 -25.96
C ASP A 267 3.06 11.27 -24.71
N PHE A 268 3.22 12.55 -24.32
CA PHE A 268 3.98 12.90 -23.12
C PHE A 268 3.24 12.46 -21.85
N ASP A 269 3.85 11.59 -21.06
CA ASP A 269 3.23 11.08 -19.84
C ASP A 269 4.25 10.80 -18.72
N PRO A 270 4.32 11.64 -17.68
CA PRO A 270 5.13 11.44 -16.48
C PRO A 270 4.36 10.76 -15.36
N THR A 271 3.11 10.31 -15.59
CA THR A 271 2.22 9.83 -14.51
C THR A 271 2.31 8.33 -14.24
N LEU A 272 2.99 7.57 -15.12
CA LEU A 272 3.06 6.11 -15.06
C LEU A 272 4.21 5.63 -14.15
N ILE A 273 4.21 6.11 -12.90
CA ILE A 273 5.23 5.76 -11.92
C ILE A 273 4.80 4.53 -11.11
N TRP A 274 5.59 3.47 -11.19
CA TRP A 274 5.37 2.21 -10.48
C TRP A 274 6.57 1.76 -9.62
N GLY A 275 7.73 2.37 -9.80
CA GLY A 275 8.97 2.06 -9.10
C GLY A 275 9.74 3.31 -8.69
N PRO A 276 10.87 3.16 -8.01
CA PRO A 276 11.72 4.27 -7.60
C PRO A 276 12.20 5.08 -8.80
N VAL A 277 12.14 6.41 -8.69
CA VAL A 277 12.68 7.35 -9.68
C VAL A 277 14.07 7.86 -9.31
N HIS A 278 14.50 7.61 -8.06
CA HIS A 278 15.82 7.95 -7.54
C HIS A 278 16.64 6.69 -7.30
N GLY A 279 17.92 6.74 -7.62
CA GLY A 279 18.88 5.69 -7.33
C GLY A 279 19.27 5.62 -5.85
N ARG A 280 20.52 5.25 -5.59
CA ARG A 280 21.06 5.18 -4.21
C ARG A 280 21.06 6.55 -3.57
N MET A 281 20.60 6.62 -2.33
CA MET A 281 20.68 7.81 -1.50
C MET A 281 21.45 7.49 -0.24
N PHE A 282 22.34 8.42 0.19
CA PHE A 282 23.09 8.30 1.41
C PHE A 282 22.77 9.47 2.31
N TYR A 283 22.72 9.22 3.61
CA TYR A 283 22.44 10.25 4.61
C TYR A 283 23.27 10.04 5.86
N ALA A 284 23.49 11.12 6.58
CA ALA A 284 24.09 11.11 7.92
C ALA A 284 23.37 12.13 8.80
N GLY A 285 23.34 11.88 10.10
CA GLY A 285 22.68 12.80 11.03
C GLY A 285 23.12 12.60 12.47
N VAL A 286 22.71 13.58 13.27
CA VAL A 286 22.91 13.59 14.73
C VAL A 286 21.55 13.76 15.39
N ARG A 287 21.29 13.00 16.44
CA ARG A 287 20.11 13.13 17.29
C ARG A 287 20.56 13.46 18.70
N VAL A 288 19.97 14.49 19.28
CA VAL A 288 20.21 14.91 20.66
C VAL A 288 18.95 14.64 21.48
N ASN A 289 19.11 13.99 22.62
CA ASN A 289 18.05 13.78 23.61
C ASN A 289 18.23 14.78 24.73
N ILE A 290 17.30 15.69 24.88
CA ILE A 290 17.26 16.75 25.89
C ILE A 290 16.50 16.25 27.11
#